data_d4458ff01a2ec9375bd039ebb15bbc9f
#
_entry.id   d4458ff01a2ec9375bd039ebb15bbc9f
#
_cell.length_a   1.000
_cell.length_b   1.000
_cell.length_c   1.000
_cell.angle_alpha   90.00
_cell.angle_beta   90.00
_cell.angle_gamma   90.00
#
_symmetry.space_group_name_H-M   'P 1'
#
loop_
_entity.id
_entity.type
_entity.pdbx_description
1 polymer ?
#
loop_
_entity_poly.entity_id
_entity_poly.type
_entity_poly.pdbx_seq_one_letter_code
_entity_poly.pdbx_strand_id
1 'polypeptide(L)'
;VAPSRGLGDVYKRQVHYVCMTQYDKTFGDKVDIAFRPEHLNNTLGEYLAACGKTQLRIAETEKYAHVTFFFNGGVEAPNPGEDRCLIPSPKVATYDLQPEMSAYEVTEEAVKRIDSGKYDVMILNFANPDMVGHTGVMEAAVKAVHTVDECAAKVVEAILRNGGRAIITADHGNCERMLADDGITPFTAHTTNPVPVILVDNGRKDAKLRSGGRLSDLAPTMLDLMGMEVPREMTGKSLIEK
;
A
#
# COMPACT_ATOMS: atom_id res chain seq x y z
N VAL A 1 -22.10 -41.24 49.23
CA VAL A 1 -21.59 -40.95 47.86
C VAL A 1 -21.60 -39.47 47.67
N ALA A 2 -20.44 -38.83 47.63
CA ALA A 2 -20.33 -37.41 47.23
C ALA A 2 -20.82 -37.26 45.79
N PRO A 3 -21.69 -36.29 45.46
CA PRO A 3 -22.13 -36.08 44.12
C PRO A 3 -20.88 -35.75 43.26
N SER A 4 -20.68 -36.48 42.17
CA SER A 4 -19.65 -36.20 41.18
C SER A 4 -19.88 -34.80 40.65
N ARG A 5 -18.99 -33.89 40.98
CA ARG A 5 -18.96 -32.57 40.32
C ARG A 5 -18.68 -32.82 38.84
N GLY A 6 -19.71 -32.69 38.03
CA GLY A 6 -19.58 -32.89 36.59
C GLY A 6 -18.55 -31.91 36.01
N LEU A 7 -17.88 -32.32 34.98
CA LEU A 7 -16.92 -31.52 34.20
C LEU A 7 -17.46 -30.12 33.80
N GLY A 8 -18.80 -29.94 33.81
CA GLY A 8 -19.46 -28.66 33.54
C GLY A 8 -19.15 -27.53 34.54
N ASP A 9 -18.76 -27.82 35.77
CA ASP A 9 -18.44 -26.79 36.77
C ASP A 9 -17.02 -26.22 36.64
N VAL A 10 -16.14 -26.92 35.93
CA VAL A 10 -14.76 -26.47 35.71
C VAL A 10 -14.70 -25.36 34.65
N TYR A 11 -15.69 -25.25 33.78
CA TYR A 11 -15.73 -24.29 32.68
C TYR A 11 -16.52 -23.00 32.96
N LYS A 12 -17.01 -22.83 34.18
CA LYS A 12 -17.76 -21.62 34.58
C LYS A 12 -16.88 -20.51 35.15
N ARG A 13 -15.55 -20.60 35.02
CA ARG A 13 -14.70 -19.45 35.35
C ARG A 13 -14.92 -18.37 34.31
N GLN A 14 -15.59 -17.32 34.71
CA GLN A 14 -15.65 -16.11 33.92
C GLN A 14 -14.24 -15.51 33.86
N VAL A 15 -13.73 -15.31 32.67
CA VAL A 15 -12.49 -14.58 32.44
C VAL A 15 -12.84 -13.22 31.91
N HIS A 16 -12.10 -12.22 32.32
CA HIS A 16 -12.14 -10.91 31.68
C HIS A 16 -11.26 -10.98 30.43
N TYR A 17 -11.86 -10.96 29.24
CA TYR A 17 -11.14 -11.11 27.98
C TYR A 17 -10.96 -9.74 27.33
N VAL A 18 -9.71 -9.37 27.07
CA VAL A 18 -9.33 -8.11 26.41
C VAL A 18 -8.69 -8.40 25.08
N CYS A 19 -9.30 -7.94 24.01
CA CYS A 19 -8.73 -7.98 22.66
C CYS A 19 -7.82 -6.77 22.44
N MET A 20 -6.73 -6.96 21.73
CA MET A 20 -5.85 -5.85 21.36
C MET A 20 -6.57 -4.83 20.47
N THR A 21 -7.37 -5.31 19.50
CA THR A 21 -8.21 -4.49 18.62
C THR A 21 -9.57 -5.14 18.40
N GLN A 22 -10.47 -4.48 17.69
CA GLN A 22 -11.75 -5.05 17.31
C GLN A 22 -11.59 -6.04 16.15
N TYR A 23 -11.47 -7.33 16.47
CA TYR A 23 -11.33 -8.38 15.46
C TYR A 23 -12.64 -8.73 14.78
N ASP A 24 -13.77 -8.64 15.52
CA ASP A 24 -15.10 -8.95 15.00
C ASP A 24 -16.15 -8.08 15.70
N LYS A 25 -17.03 -7.47 14.94
CA LYS A 25 -18.13 -6.64 15.44
C LYS A 25 -19.17 -7.45 16.23
N THR A 26 -19.26 -8.77 15.96
CA THR A 26 -20.23 -9.66 16.63
C THR A 26 -19.84 -9.98 18.07
N PHE A 27 -18.60 -9.71 18.49
CA PHE A 27 -18.18 -9.89 19.89
C PHE A 27 -18.93 -8.94 20.84
N GLY A 28 -19.33 -7.76 20.37
CA GLY A 28 -20.12 -6.80 21.14
C GLY A 28 -19.49 -6.51 22.50
N ASP A 29 -20.32 -6.58 23.56
CA ASP A 29 -19.92 -6.34 24.94
C ASP A 29 -19.32 -7.57 25.64
N LYS A 30 -19.07 -8.67 24.92
CA LYS A 30 -18.51 -9.90 25.48
C LYS A 30 -17.00 -9.81 25.75
N VAL A 31 -16.34 -8.85 25.16
CA VAL A 31 -14.90 -8.61 25.29
C VAL A 31 -14.63 -7.10 25.41
N ASP A 32 -13.58 -6.75 26.14
CA ASP A 32 -13.05 -5.40 26.10
C ASP A 32 -12.06 -5.24 24.94
N ILE A 33 -11.90 -4.02 24.47
CA ILE A 33 -11.00 -3.66 23.38
C ILE A 33 -10.01 -2.64 23.90
N ALA A 34 -8.72 -3.01 23.93
CA ALA A 34 -7.63 -2.15 24.41
C ALA A 34 -7.43 -0.94 23.49
N PHE A 35 -7.40 -1.17 22.18
CA PHE A 35 -7.23 -0.14 21.16
C PHE A 35 -8.41 -0.19 20.19
N ARG A 36 -9.37 0.70 20.37
CA ARG A 36 -10.49 0.82 19.45
C ARG A 36 -10.00 1.41 18.12
N PRO A 37 -10.51 0.92 16.96
CA PRO A 37 -10.22 1.54 15.67
C PRO A 37 -10.64 3.01 15.71
N GLU A 38 -9.72 3.89 15.35
CA GLU A 38 -10.01 5.31 15.18
C GLU A 38 -10.58 5.54 13.78
N HIS A 39 -11.60 6.38 13.68
CA HIS A 39 -12.08 6.84 12.39
C HIS A 39 -11.15 7.95 11.88
N LEU A 40 -10.45 7.67 10.80
CA LEU A 40 -9.62 8.68 10.14
C LEU A 40 -10.52 9.60 9.31
N ASN A 41 -10.30 10.90 9.40
CA ASN A 41 -10.99 11.90 8.59
C ASN A 41 -9.99 12.59 7.67
N ASN A 42 -10.45 13.07 6.53
CA ASN A 42 -9.61 13.73 5.54
C ASN A 42 -8.41 12.87 5.10
N THR A 43 -8.65 11.55 4.93
CA THR A 43 -7.69 10.72 4.19
C THR A 43 -7.46 11.32 2.81
N LEU A 44 -6.36 10.99 2.14
CA LEU A 44 -6.08 11.55 0.80
C LEU A 44 -7.26 11.33 -0.15
N GLY A 45 -7.87 10.12 -0.14
CA GLY A 45 -9.02 9.82 -0.99
C GLY A 45 -10.24 10.67 -0.70
N GLU A 46 -10.60 10.86 0.57
CA GLU A 46 -11.71 11.72 0.99
C GLU A 46 -11.47 13.18 0.62
N TYR A 47 -10.26 13.69 0.87
CA TYR A 47 -9.92 15.08 0.58
C TYR A 47 -9.94 15.38 -0.92
N LEU A 48 -9.39 14.48 -1.74
CA LEU A 48 -9.47 14.58 -3.20
C LEU A 48 -10.92 14.59 -3.69
N ALA A 49 -11.75 13.69 -3.16
CA ALA A 49 -13.18 13.64 -3.48
C ALA A 49 -13.91 14.94 -3.08
N ALA A 50 -13.65 15.46 -1.88
CA ALA A 50 -14.22 16.72 -1.41
C ALA A 50 -13.81 17.92 -2.30
N CYS A 51 -12.61 17.86 -2.90
CA CYS A 51 -12.14 18.85 -3.86
C CYS A 51 -12.59 18.57 -5.31
N GLY A 52 -13.49 17.60 -5.53
CA GLY A 52 -14.02 17.25 -6.86
C GLY A 52 -12.99 16.60 -7.79
N LYS A 53 -11.92 16.00 -7.24
CA LYS A 53 -10.87 15.33 -7.98
C LYS A 53 -11.24 13.88 -8.27
N THR A 54 -10.90 13.42 -9.47
CA THR A 54 -11.07 12.03 -9.89
C THR A 54 -9.81 11.23 -9.56
N GLN A 55 -10.00 10.00 -9.11
CA GLN A 55 -8.89 9.16 -8.67
C GLN A 55 -9.05 7.70 -9.12
N LEU A 56 -7.93 7.05 -9.41
CA LEU A 56 -7.85 5.64 -9.77
C LEU A 56 -7.01 4.89 -8.73
N ARG A 57 -7.52 3.73 -8.29
CA ARG A 57 -6.78 2.73 -7.53
C ARG A 57 -6.55 1.53 -8.43
N ILE A 58 -5.31 1.11 -8.61
CA ILE A 58 -4.97 -0.02 -9.48
C ILE A 58 -3.88 -0.88 -8.86
N ALA A 59 -4.12 -2.17 -8.78
CA ALA A 59 -3.17 -3.19 -8.35
C ALA A 59 -3.65 -4.57 -8.80
N GLU A 60 -2.76 -5.55 -8.72
CA GLU A 60 -3.16 -6.95 -8.79
C GLU A 60 -3.70 -7.47 -7.45
N THR A 61 -4.30 -8.68 -7.43
CA THR A 61 -5.06 -9.22 -6.29
C THR A 61 -4.33 -9.09 -4.95
N GLU A 62 -3.03 -9.43 -4.89
CA GLU A 62 -2.26 -9.46 -3.64
C GLU A 62 -2.10 -8.08 -2.99
N LYS A 63 -2.17 -7.01 -3.77
CA LYS A 63 -2.00 -5.63 -3.29
C LYS A 63 -3.23 -4.76 -3.49
N TYR A 64 -4.35 -5.33 -3.92
CA TYR A 64 -5.57 -4.56 -4.15
C TYR A 64 -6.10 -3.88 -2.88
N ALA A 65 -6.15 -4.62 -1.77
CA ALA A 65 -6.57 -4.05 -0.49
C ALA A 65 -5.65 -2.93 0.01
N HIS A 66 -4.35 -2.97 -0.36
CA HIS A 66 -3.37 -1.95 0.03
C HIS A 66 -3.66 -0.60 -0.64
N VAL A 67 -4.11 -0.59 -1.89
CA VAL A 67 -4.46 0.65 -2.60
C VAL A 67 -5.93 1.06 -2.45
N THR A 68 -6.77 0.23 -1.80
CA THR A 68 -8.20 0.50 -1.59
C THR A 68 -8.54 0.59 -0.12
N PHE A 69 -8.87 -0.51 0.54
CA PHE A 69 -9.33 -0.59 1.93
C PHE A 69 -8.35 0.07 2.91
N PHE A 70 -7.07 -0.35 2.89
CA PHE A 70 -6.08 0.21 3.81
C PHE A 70 -5.75 1.66 3.48
N PHE A 71 -5.63 2.00 2.21
CA PHE A 71 -5.36 3.37 1.77
C PHE A 71 -6.50 4.34 2.15
N ASN A 72 -7.73 3.85 2.21
CA ASN A 72 -8.91 4.60 2.63
C ASN A 72 -9.17 4.51 4.15
N GLY A 73 -8.15 4.17 4.95
CA GLY A 73 -8.26 4.17 6.42
C GLY A 73 -9.19 3.09 6.97
N GLY A 74 -9.33 1.93 6.28
CA GLY A 74 -10.19 0.84 6.69
C GLY A 74 -11.64 0.97 6.23
N VAL A 75 -11.91 1.86 5.27
CA VAL A 75 -13.23 2.03 4.65
C VAL A 75 -13.27 1.29 3.32
N GLU A 76 -14.20 0.31 3.19
CA GLU A 76 -14.34 -0.50 1.99
C GLU A 76 -14.99 0.27 0.82
N ALA A 77 -15.94 1.14 1.12
CA ALA A 77 -16.63 1.91 0.09
C ALA A 77 -15.67 2.86 -0.65
N PRO A 78 -15.72 2.92 -1.99
CA PRO A 78 -14.94 3.90 -2.73
C PRO A 78 -15.40 5.33 -2.43
N ASN A 79 -14.48 6.27 -2.45
CA ASN A 79 -14.80 7.69 -2.35
C ASN A 79 -15.53 8.19 -3.62
N PRO A 80 -16.32 9.26 -3.56
CA PRO A 80 -16.84 9.90 -4.77
C PRO A 80 -15.69 10.22 -5.76
N GLY A 81 -15.86 9.83 -7.03
CA GLY A 81 -14.83 10.01 -8.06
C GLY A 81 -13.66 9.02 -7.99
N GLU A 82 -13.73 8.00 -7.11
CA GLU A 82 -12.75 6.91 -7.03
C GLU A 82 -13.17 5.72 -7.88
N ASP A 83 -12.42 5.45 -8.93
CA ASP A 83 -12.52 4.20 -9.68
C ASP A 83 -11.47 3.19 -9.16
N ARG A 84 -11.81 1.92 -9.27
CA ARG A 84 -10.94 0.81 -8.86
C ARG A 84 -10.71 -0.14 -10.02
N CYS A 85 -9.47 -0.61 -10.17
CA CYS A 85 -9.08 -1.58 -11.17
C CYS A 85 -8.30 -2.71 -10.51
N LEU A 86 -8.93 -3.87 -10.44
CA LEU A 86 -8.33 -5.10 -9.96
C LEU A 86 -7.86 -5.92 -11.16
N ILE A 87 -6.58 -6.28 -11.18
CA ILE A 87 -6.00 -7.25 -12.11
C ILE A 87 -5.79 -8.56 -11.34
N PRO A 88 -6.30 -9.70 -11.84
CA PRO A 88 -6.07 -10.97 -11.16
C PRO A 88 -4.59 -11.34 -11.09
N SER A 89 -4.09 -11.72 -9.91
CA SER A 89 -2.75 -12.30 -9.77
C SER A 89 -2.68 -13.69 -10.40
N PRO A 90 -1.51 -14.14 -10.87
CA PRO A 90 -1.36 -15.46 -11.48
C PRO A 90 -1.63 -16.59 -10.46
N LYS A 91 -2.25 -17.67 -10.92
CA LYS A 91 -2.57 -18.84 -10.10
C LYS A 91 -1.39 -19.83 -10.06
N VAL A 92 -0.34 -19.46 -9.35
CA VAL A 92 0.84 -20.29 -9.10
C VAL A 92 0.95 -20.69 -7.63
N ALA A 93 1.70 -21.73 -7.32
CA ALA A 93 1.87 -22.19 -5.94
C ALA A 93 2.65 -21.16 -5.10
N THR A 94 3.72 -20.60 -5.67
CA THR A 94 4.55 -19.54 -5.10
C THR A 94 5.01 -18.60 -6.22
N TYR A 95 5.23 -17.34 -5.92
CA TYR A 95 5.50 -16.33 -6.95
C TYR A 95 6.93 -16.32 -7.50
N ASP A 96 7.85 -17.08 -6.93
CA ASP A 96 9.16 -17.37 -7.55
C ASP A 96 9.02 -18.17 -8.86
N LEU A 97 7.93 -18.89 -9.05
CA LEU A 97 7.63 -19.61 -10.29
C LEU A 97 7.19 -18.66 -11.43
N GLN A 98 6.69 -17.49 -11.10
CA GLN A 98 6.28 -16.44 -12.04
C GLN A 98 6.57 -15.05 -11.45
N PRO A 99 7.86 -14.62 -11.40
CA PRO A 99 8.25 -13.37 -10.73
C PRO A 99 7.68 -12.10 -11.36
N GLU A 100 7.33 -12.12 -12.64
CA GLU A 100 6.63 -11.04 -13.34
C GLU A 100 5.21 -10.84 -12.82
N MET A 101 4.62 -11.84 -12.16
CA MET A 101 3.24 -11.81 -11.68
C MET A 101 2.29 -11.23 -12.74
N SER A 102 1.48 -10.23 -12.41
CA SER A 102 0.61 -9.52 -13.37
C SER A 102 1.07 -8.08 -13.63
N ALA A 103 2.37 -7.79 -13.46
CA ALA A 103 2.88 -6.42 -13.60
C ALA A 103 2.68 -5.86 -15.02
N TYR A 104 2.81 -6.68 -16.05
CA TYR A 104 2.61 -6.24 -17.44
C TYR A 104 1.16 -5.86 -17.71
N GLU A 105 0.19 -6.66 -17.26
CA GLU A 105 -1.24 -6.40 -17.40
C GLU A 105 -1.67 -5.16 -16.59
N VAL A 106 -1.14 -5.01 -15.37
CA VAL A 106 -1.32 -3.79 -14.56
C VAL A 106 -0.80 -2.57 -15.32
N THR A 107 0.37 -2.69 -15.96
CA THR A 107 1.00 -1.60 -16.72
C THR A 107 0.16 -1.21 -17.95
N GLU A 108 -0.28 -2.17 -18.73
CA GLU A 108 -1.11 -1.93 -19.93
C GLU A 108 -2.40 -1.20 -19.57
N GLU A 109 -3.09 -1.68 -18.53
CA GLU A 109 -4.33 -1.04 -18.09
C GLU A 109 -4.07 0.34 -17.45
N ALA A 110 -2.97 0.52 -16.70
CA ALA A 110 -2.59 1.81 -16.15
C ALA A 110 -2.31 2.83 -17.26
N VAL A 111 -1.51 2.47 -18.27
CA VAL A 111 -1.20 3.32 -19.41
C VAL A 111 -2.46 3.74 -20.17
N LYS A 112 -3.35 2.79 -20.47
CA LYS A 112 -4.64 3.06 -21.11
C LYS A 112 -5.49 4.05 -20.32
N ARG A 113 -5.52 3.94 -19.00
CA ARG A 113 -6.29 4.83 -18.13
C ARG A 113 -5.64 6.22 -18.00
N ILE A 114 -4.31 6.30 -17.97
CA ILE A 114 -3.58 7.57 -18.03
C ILE A 114 -3.90 8.29 -19.33
N ASP A 115 -3.82 7.59 -20.46
CA ASP A 115 -4.08 8.16 -21.79
C ASP A 115 -5.53 8.59 -22.00
N SER A 116 -6.47 8.07 -21.22
CA SER A 116 -7.86 8.52 -21.24
C SER A 116 -8.06 9.94 -20.74
N GLY A 117 -7.10 10.48 -19.96
CA GLY A 117 -7.19 11.81 -19.35
C GLY A 117 -8.31 11.94 -18.29
N LYS A 118 -8.90 10.80 -17.83
CA LYS A 118 -10.04 10.80 -16.92
C LYS A 118 -9.66 11.15 -15.48
N TYR A 119 -8.45 10.82 -15.05
CA TYR A 119 -8.08 10.84 -13.64
C TYR A 119 -7.09 11.95 -13.32
N ASP A 120 -7.37 12.71 -12.24
CA ASP A 120 -6.44 13.68 -11.66
C ASP A 120 -5.31 12.98 -10.88
N VAL A 121 -5.60 11.84 -10.24
CA VAL A 121 -4.66 11.08 -9.38
C VAL A 121 -4.79 9.59 -9.64
N MET A 122 -3.65 8.91 -9.67
CA MET A 122 -3.57 7.44 -9.70
C MET A 122 -2.72 6.94 -8.53
N ILE A 123 -3.20 5.93 -7.82
CA ILE A 123 -2.43 5.15 -6.86
C ILE A 123 -2.30 3.75 -7.42
N LEU A 124 -1.06 3.36 -7.72
CA LEU A 124 -0.69 2.07 -8.30
C LEU A 124 0.28 1.36 -7.37
N ASN A 125 0.10 0.05 -7.19
CA ASN A 125 1.04 -0.80 -6.48
C ASN A 125 1.43 -1.99 -7.37
N PHE A 126 2.74 -2.21 -7.51
CA PHE A 126 3.32 -3.42 -8.09
C PHE A 126 3.67 -4.39 -6.95
N ALA A 127 3.04 -5.56 -6.94
CA ALA A 127 3.18 -6.53 -5.86
C ALA A 127 4.50 -7.31 -5.88
N ASN A 128 5.21 -7.30 -7.01
CA ASN A 128 6.27 -8.24 -7.32
C ASN A 128 7.42 -8.26 -6.31
N PRO A 129 8.08 -7.13 -5.96
CA PRO A 129 9.23 -7.18 -5.07
C PRO A 129 8.88 -7.74 -3.68
N ASP A 130 7.69 -7.43 -3.17
CA ASP A 130 7.24 -7.94 -1.88
C ASP A 130 6.88 -9.43 -1.95
N MET A 131 5.97 -9.78 -2.83
CA MET A 131 5.44 -11.15 -2.91
C MET A 131 6.51 -12.17 -3.31
N VAL A 132 7.39 -11.82 -4.24
CA VAL A 132 8.51 -12.68 -4.64
C VAL A 132 9.61 -12.69 -3.58
N GLY A 133 9.87 -11.55 -2.94
CA GLY A 133 10.84 -11.44 -1.85
C GLY A 133 10.54 -12.39 -0.69
N HIS A 134 9.26 -12.59 -0.36
CA HIS A 134 8.83 -13.54 0.66
C HIS A 134 9.17 -15.01 0.35
N THR A 135 9.47 -15.35 -0.89
CA THR A 135 9.90 -16.71 -1.26
C THR A 135 11.35 -17.01 -0.88
N GLY A 136 12.18 -15.99 -0.68
CA GLY A 136 13.60 -16.13 -0.37
C GLY A 136 14.48 -16.54 -1.57
N VAL A 137 13.90 -16.60 -2.79
CA VAL A 137 14.62 -17.00 -4.01
C VAL A 137 15.24 -15.77 -4.67
N MET A 138 16.54 -15.60 -4.52
CA MET A 138 17.30 -14.42 -5.00
C MET A 138 17.11 -14.15 -6.48
N GLU A 139 17.24 -15.16 -7.34
CA GLU A 139 17.13 -15.00 -8.80
C GLU A 139 15.73 -14.53 -9.21
N ALA A 140 14.69 -15.05 -8.54
CA ALA A 140 13.31 -14.64 -8.76
C ALA A 140 13.09 -13.19 -8.31
N ALA A 141 13.64 -12.79 -7.15
CA ALA A 141 13.57 -11.42 -6.65
C ALA A 141 14.23 -10.42 -7.61
N VAL A 142 15.42 -10.75 -8.16
CA VAL A 142 16.09 -9.93 -9.18
C VAL A 142 15.22 -9.77 -10.42
N LYS A 143 14.60 -10.86 -10.91
CA LYS A 143 13.68 -10.81 -12.05
C LYS A 143 12.44 -9.97 -11.73
N ALA A 144 11.88 -10.09 -10.54
CA ALA A 144 10.73 -9.30 -10.09
C ALA A 144 11.04 -7.79 -10.10
N VAL A 145 12.18 -7.38 -9.53
CA VAL A 145 12.61 -5.98 -9.51
C VAL A 145 12.85 -5.45 -10.93
N HIS A 146 13.51 -6.23 -11.80
CA HIS A 146 13.71 -5.86 -13.20
C HIS A 146 12.39 -5.65 -13.95
N THR A 147 11.44 -6.56 -13.76
CA THR A 147 10.09 -6.43 -14.34
C THR A 147 9.40 -5.14 -13.89
N VAL A 148 9.48 -4.82 -12.59
CA VAL A 148 8.86 -3.60 -12.05
C VAL A 148 9.55 -2.34 -12.58
N ASP A 149 10.88 -2.36 -12.76
CA ASP A 149 11.62 -1.23 -13.36
C ASP A 149 11.14 -0.94 -14.78
N GLU A 150 11.03 -1.98 -15.63
CA GLU A 150 10.49 -1.85 -17.00
C GLU A 150 9.04 -1.33 -17.01
N CYS A 151 8.20 -1.88 -16.13
CA CYS A 151 6.81 -1.50 -16.03
C CYS A 151 6.63 -0.07 -15.52
N ALA A 152 7.37 0.31 -14.48
CA ALA A 152 7.36 1.66 -13.93
C ALA A 152 7.82 2.69 -14.98
N ALA A 153 8.85 2.38 -15.78
CA ALA A 153 9.29 3.25 -16.87
C ALA A 153 8.17 3.54 -17.85
N LYS A 154 7.41 2.53 -18.30
CA LYS A 154 6.27 2.69 -19.22
C LYS A 154 5.15 3.55 -18.63
N VAL A 155 4.83 3.33 -17.33
CA VAL A 155 3.82 4.13 -16.63
C VAL A 155 4.27 5.59 -16.52
N VAL A 156 5.53 5.83 -16.14
CA VAL A 156 6.11 7.17 -16.02
C VAL A 156 6.12 7.88 -17.38
N GLU A 157 6.52 7.22 -18.45
CA GLU A 157 6.46 7.77 -19.81
C GLU A 157 5.03 8.20 -20.17
N ALA A 158 4.04 7.36 -19.85
CA ALA A 158 2.64 7.71 -20.08
C ALA A 158 2.21 8.94 -19.28
N ILE A 159 2.58 9.03 -18.01
CA ILE A 159 2.29 10.18 -17.14
C ILE A 159 2.94 11.45 -17.73
N LEU A 160 4.22 11.40 -18.09
CA LEU A 160 4.95 12.56 -18.58
C LEU A 160 4.43 13.07 -19.92
N ARG A 161 4.08 12.18 -20.88
CA ARG A 161 3.51 12.60 -22.17
C ARG A 161 2.11 13.22 -22.03
N ASN A 162 1.40 12.92 -20.94
CA ASN A 162 0.12 13.56 -20.57
C ASN A 162 0.30 14.80 -19.66
N GLY A 163 1.54 15.28 -19.48
CA GLY A 163 1.84 16.47 -18.67
C GLY A 163 1.73 16.25 -17.17
N GLY A 164 1.64 15.00 -16.74
CA GLY A 164 1.55 14.61 -15.32
C GLY A 164 2.90 14.58 -14.61
N ARG A 165 2.88 14.19 -13.36
CA ARG A 165 4.02 14.02 -12.46
C ARG A 165 3.89 12.69 -11.73
N ALA A 166 5.00 12.08 -11.33
CA ALA A 166 4.99 10.83 -10.58
C ALA A 166 5.87 10.91 -9.33
N ILE A 167 5.44 10.19 -8.28
CA ILE A 167 6.26 9.84 -7.14
C ILE A 167 6.38 8.32 -7.15
N ILE A 168 7.63 7.81 -7.18
CA ILE A 168 7.92 6.38 -7.07
C ILE A 168 8.51 6.14 -5.69
N THR A 169 7.93 5.18 -4.97
CA THR A 169 8.39 4.80 -3.63
C THR A 169 7.99 3.36 -3.31
N ALA A 170 8.28 2.90 -2.11
CA ALA A 170 7.74 1.67 -1.54
C ALA A 170 7.09 1.95 -0.18
N ASP A 171 6.17 1.09 0.24
CA ASP A 171 5.51 1.13 1.55
C ASP A 171 6.38 0.54 2.66
N HIS A 172 7.27 -0.39 2.33
CA HIS A 172 8.26 -1.01 3.22
C HIS A 172 9.41 -1.63 2.41
N GLY A 173 10.46 -2.05 3.10
CA GLY A 173 11.55 -2.83 2.51
C GLY A 173 11.25 -4.33 2.54
N ASN A 174 11.79 -5.07 1.57
CA ASN A 174 11.75 -6.53 1.46
C ASN A 174 12.94 -7.03 0.60
N CYS A 175 12.86 -6.88 -0.73
CA CYS A 175 13.84 -7.41 -1.69
C CYS A 175 15.25 -6.81 -1.58
N GLU A 176 15.44 -5.68 -0.92
CA GLU A 176 16.77 -5.11 -0.71
C GLU A 176 17.61 -5.94 0.28
N ARG A 177 16.97 -6.89 0.99
CA ARG A 177 17.61 -7.81 1.91
C ARG A 177 17.07 -9.23 1.75
N MET A 178 17.72 -10.01 0.90
CA MET A 178 17.33 -11.39 0.59
C MET A 178 18.09 -12.44 1.42
N LEU A 179 19.12 -12.04 2.16
CA LEU A 179 19.91 -12.93 3.02
C LEU A 179 19.94 -12.41 4.46
N ALA A 180 19.95 -13.33 5.41
CA ALA A 180 20.18 -13.04 6.82
C ALA A 180 21.65 -12.58 7.07
N ASP A 181 21.96 -12.21 8.30
CA ASP A 181 23.29 -11.69 8.67
C ASP A 181 24.43 -12.71 8.50
N ASP A 182 24.10 -14.00 8.41
CA ASP A 182 25.05 -15.08 8.09
C ASP A 182 25.47 -15.12 6.61
N GLY A 183 24.81 -14.34 5.75
CA GLY A 183 25.05 -14.27 4.31
C GLY A 183 24.66 -15.53 3.53
N ILE A 184 23.97 -16.47 4.15
CA ILE A 184 23.63 -17.78 3.57
C ILE A 184 22.12 -18.07 3.68
N THR A 185 21.53 -17.85 4.86
CA THR A 185 20.12 -18.16 5.11
C THR A 185 19.21 -17.15 4.39
N PRO A 186 18.20 -17.60 3.61
CA PRO A 186 17.25 -16.70 3.01
C PRO A 186 16.53 -15.85 4.06
N PHE A 187 16.39 -14.55 3.78
CA PHE A 187 15.61 -13.62 4.60
C PHE A 187 14.32 -13.31 3.85
N THR A 188 13.18 -13.60 4.45
CA THR A 188 11.87 -13.58 3.80
C THR A 188 10.86 -12.64 4.47
N ALA A 189 11.33 -11.77 5.37
CA ALA A 189 10.49 -10.84 6.11
C ALA A 189 10.66 -9.40 5.59
N HIS A 190 9.72 -8.54 5.94
CA HIS A 190 9.88 -7.11 5.71
C HIS A 190 11.04 -6.55 6.53
N THR A 191 11.65 -5.48 6.03
CA THR A 191 12.68 -4.73 6.73
C THR A 191 12.18 -3.36 7.18
N THR A 192 12.89 -2.75 8.11
CA THR A 192 12.70 -1.36 8.52
C THR A 192 13.68 -0.41 7.81
N ASN A 193 14.34 -0.88 6.76
CA ASN A 193 15.25 -0.05 5.99
C ASN A 193 14.50 1.11 5.34
N PRO A 194 15.15 2.27 5.18
CA PRO A 194 14.58 3.37 4.42
C PRO A 194 14.26 2.96 2.99
N VAL A 195 13.09 3.35 2.50
CA VAL A 195 12.67 3.14 1.11
C VAL A 195 13.03 4.35 0.25
N PRO A 196 13.28 4.17 -1.06
CA PRO A 196 13.57 5.27 -1.97
C PRO A 196 12.33 6.15 -2.19
N VAL A 197 12.55 7.43 -2.47
CA VAL A 197 11.53 8.34 -3.00
C VAL A 197 12.11 9.06 -4.22
N ILE A 198 11.47 8.89 -5.36
CA ILE A 198 11.86 9.49 -6.62
C ILE A 198 10.74 10.40 -7.12
N LEU A 199 11.01 11.69 -7.25
CA LEU A 199 10.11 12.63 -7.89
C LEU A 199 10.43 12.70 -9.39
N VAL A 200 9.42 12.51 -10.22
CA VAL A 200 9.51 12.65 -11.68
C VAL A 200 8.59 13.79 -12.13
N ASP A 201 9.20 14.90 -12.51
CA ASP A 201 8.51 16.11 -12.97
C ASP A 201 9.37 16.84 -14.02
N ASN A 202 8.88 16.93 -15.25
CA ASN A 202 9.59 17.64 -16.33
C ASN A 202 9.75 19.14 -16.06
N GLY A 203 8.85 19.73 -15.28
CA GLY A 203 8.88 21.16 -14.91
C GLY A 203 9.77 21.47 -13.70
N ARG A 204 10.25 20.45 -12.98
CA ARG A 204 11.00 20.59 -11.72
C ARG A 204 12.21 19.67 -11.64
N LYS A 205 12.99 19.57 -12.70
CA LYS A 205 14.16 18.67 -12.77
C LYS A 205 15.23 18.95 -11.72
N ASP A 206 15.32 20.19 -11.25
CA ASP A 206 16.28 20.61 -10.21
C ASP A 206 15.68 20.62 -8.81
N ALA A 207 14.43 20.12 -8.63
CA ALA A 207 13.80 20.04 -7.33
C ALA A 207 14.61 19.15 -6.37
N LYS A 208 14.83 19.66 -5.16
CA LYS A 208 15.48 18.91 -4.08
C LYS A 208 14.42 18.34 -3.16
N LEU A 209 14.64 17.12 -2.74
CA LEU A 209 13.81 16.47 -1.72
C LEU A 209 14.55 16.49 -0.38
N ARG A 210 13.86 16.89 0.68
CA ARG A 210 14.42 16.88 2.03
C ARG A 210 14.71 15.44 2.49
N SER A 211 15.75 15.28 3.27
CA SER A 211 16.08 14.02 3.94
C SER A 211 15.17 13.76 5.16
N GLY A 212 15.18 12.52 5.67
CA GLY A 212 14.44 12.12 6.87
C GLY A 212 12.91 12.13 6.70
N GLY A 213 12.43 11.93 5.46
CA GLY A 213 11.02 11.81 5.15
C GLY A 213 10.38 10.55 5.74
N ARG A 214 9.04 10.53 5.76
CA ARG A 214 8.20 9.40 6.20
C ARG A 214 7.11 9.14 5.18
N LEU A 215 6.49 7.97 5.22
CA LEU A 215 5.34 7.66 4.37
C LEU A 215 4.19 8.66 4.52
N SER A 216 4.00 9.20 5.73
CA SER A 216 3.01 10.27 6.00
C SER A 216 3.27 11.59 5.24
N ASP A 217 4.44 11.76 4.66
CA ASP A 217 4.81 12.94 3.87
C ASP A 217 4.38 12.84 2.40
N LEU A 218 4.03 11.64 1.93
CA LEU A 218 3.69 11.40 0.52
C LEU A 218 2.41 12.12 0.11
N ALA A 219 1.33 12.00 0.89
CA ALA A 219 0.08 12.68 0.59
C ALA A 219 0.23 14.22 0.59
N PRO A 220 0.87 14.86 1.59
CA PRO A 220 1.21 16.28 1.53
C PRO A 220 2.07 16.67 0.31
N THR A 221 3.00 15.81 -0.11
CA THR A 221 3.83 16.06 -1.30
C THR A 221 3.00 16.00 -2.58
N MET A 222 2.07 15.04 -2.69
CA MET A 222 1.15 14.96 -3.83
C MET A 222 0.26 16.20 -3.91
N LEU A 223 -0.31 16.65 -2.79
CA LEU A 223 -1.13 17.87 -2.74
C LEU A 223 -0.33 19.11 -3.11
N ASP A 224 0.92 19.24 -2.65
CA ASP A 224 1.83 20.32 -3.03
C ASP A 224 2.11 20.33 -4.55
N LEU A 225 2.35 19.14 -5.15
CA LEU A 225 2.51 19.01 -6.60
C LEU A 225 1.26 19.41 -7.38
N MET A 226 0.09 19.21 -6.80
CA MET A 226 -1.20 19.59 -7.37
C MET A 226 -1.57 21.07 -7.11
N GLY A 227 -0.79 21.79 -6.30
CA GLY A 227 -1.09 23.16 -5.89
C GLY A 227 -2.30 23.26 -4.94
N MET A 228 -2.57 22.17 -4.18
CA MET A 228 -3.67 22.09 -3.23
C MET A 228 -3.18 22.30 -1.79
N GLU A 229 -4.06 22.83 -0.94
CA GLU A 229 -3.78 22.96 0.48
C GLU A 229 -3.72 21.59 1.16
N VAL A 230 -2.87 21.47 2.18
CA VAL A 230 -2.77 20.26 2.99
C VAL A 230 -3.73 20.38 4.18
N PRO A 231 -4.72 19.48 4.33
CA PRO A 231 -5.64 19.53 5.45
C PRO A 231 -4.92 19.31 6.79
N ARG A 232 -5.41 19.92 7.85
CA ARG A 232 -4.78 19.94 9.18
C ARG A 232 -4.61 18.55 9.81
N GLU A 233 -5.43 17.59 9.40
CA GLU A 233 -5.38 16.19 9.85
C GLU A 233 -4.15 15.46 9.32
N MET A 234 -3.55 15.92 8.21
CA MET A 234 -2.30 15.40 7.67
C MET A 234 -1.13 16.02 8.43
N THR A 235 -0.49 15.25 9.30
CA THR A 235 0.64 15.71 10.13
C THR A 235 1.99 15.69 9.38
N GLY A 236 2.05 15.05 8.22
CA GLY A 236 3.22 15.04 7.33
C GLY A 236 3.43 16.41 6.66
N LYS A 237 4.56 16.54 5.97
CA LYS A 237 4.95 17.76 5.25
C LYS A 237 5.46 17.40 3.87
N SER A 238 5.28 18.27 2.87
CA SER A 238 5.88 18.08 1.55
C SER A 238 7.37 17.75 1.64
N LEU A 239 7.79 16.79 0.85
CA LEU A 239 9.21 16.41 0.71
C LEU A 239 9.97 17.40 -0.18
N ILE A 240 9.29 18.25 -0.94
CA ILE A 240 9.91 19.19 -1.86
C ILE A 240 10.45 20.39 -1.05
N GLU A 241 11.76 20.65 -1.20
CA GLU A 241 12.38 21.85 -0.63
C GLU A 241 11.90 23.09 -1.40
N LYS A 242 11.56 24.16 -0.66
CA LYS A 242 11.13 25.45 -1.22
C LYS A 242 12.30 26.39 -1.40
#